data_3d468e7ad37b7e05446a675567a8ebe2
#
_entry.id   3d468e7ad37b7e05446a675567a8ebe2
#
_cell.length_a   1.000
_cell.length_b   1.000
_cell.length_c   1.000
_cell.angle_alpha   90.00
_cell.angle_beta   90.00
_cell.angle_gamma   90.00
#
_symmetry.space_group_name_H-M   'P 1'
#
loop_
_entity.id
_entity.type
_entity.pdbx_description
1 polymer ?
#
loop_
_entity_poly.entity_id
_entity_poly.type
_entity_poly.pdbx_seq_one_letter_code
_entity_poly.pdbx_strand_id
1 'polypeptide(L)'
;GSNGVFQVRNDTSDSQDIAIRFDTFGPDADGDTNDLSEQQAVDTFRFFDSGDNQISTDDPTTTPQTVDNVATVSPGSVEQIYVDYDTGAHQTDLEDAAGITGNPFNQQTATVDLVDTISVGVEDGNDVSP
;
A
#
# COMPACT_ATOMS: atom_id res chain seq x y z
N GLY A 1 0.19 -9.66 -8.18
CA GLY A 1 0.11 -8.89 -9.39
C GLY A 1 1.41 -8.17 -9.61
N SER A 2 1.80 -8.01 -10.84
CA SER A 2 3.09 -7.42 -11.16
C SER A 2 3.00 -6.33 -12.23
N ASN A 3 1.84 -5.70 -12.33
CA ASN A 3 1.68 -4.57 -13.24
C ASN A 3 2.12 -3.29 -12.55
N GLY A 4 2.91 -2.49 -13.23
CA GLY A 4 3.30 -1.18 -12.73
C GLY A 4 2.09 -0.29 -12.55
N VAL A 5 2.00 0.37 -11.39
CA VAL A 5 0.89 1.26 -11.06
C VAL A 5 1.25 2.70 -11.41
N PHE A 6 2.48 3.09 -11.10
CA PHE A 6 2.98 4.42 -11.39
C PHE A 6 4.51 4.41 -11.45
N GLN A 7 5.07 5.54 -11.84
CA GLN A 7 6.51 5.75 -11.91
C GLN A 7 6.91 6.90 -11.00
N VAL A 8 8.10 6.79 -10.41
CA VAL A 8 8.71 7.87 -9.64
C VAL A 8 9.97 8.31 -10.35
N ARG A 9 10.06 9.59 -10.70
CA ARG A 9 11.21 10.17 -11.36
C ARG A 9 12.00 11.01 -10.35
N ASN A 10 13.31 10.85 -10.36
CA ASN A 10 14.21 11.67 -9.56
C ASN A 10 14.76 12.81 -10.41
N ASP A 11 14.22 14.01 -10.22
CA ASP A 11 14.68 15.22 -10.91
C ASP A 11 15.72 16.01 -10.12
N THR A 12 16.22 15.46 -9.00
CA THR A 12 17.27 16.10 -8.19
C THR A 12 18.64 15.71 -8.70
N SER A 13 19.68 16.36 -8.15
CA SER A 13 21.07 16.08 -8.51
C SER A 13 21.70 14.92 -7.72
N ASP A 14 20.99 14.39 -6.73
CA ASP A 14 21.46 13.31 -5.87
C ASP A 14 20.55 12.08 -5.99
N SER A 15 21.09 10.89 -5.75
CA SER A 15 20.27 9.69 -5.62
C SER A 15 19.32 9.81 -4.44
N GLN A 16 18.10 9.33 -4.59
CA GLN A 16 17.06 9.36 -3.55
C GLN A 16 16.61 7.95 -3.23
N ASP A 17 16.52 7.66 -1.95
CA ASP A 17 15.90 6.43 -1.44
C ASP A 17 14.43 6.72 -1.16
N ILE A 18 13.54 6.00 -1.83
CA ILE A 18 12.11 6.25 -1.74
C ILE A 18 11.37 5.02 -1.22
N ALA A 19 10.25 5.29 -0.59
CA ALA A 19 9.29 4.27 -0.14
C ALA A 19 7.87 4.81 -0.28
N ILE A 20 6.89 3.93 -0.14
CA ILE A 20 5.47 4.31 -0.21
C ILE A 20 4.92 4.38 1.21
N ARG A 21 4.29 5.51 1.52
CA ARG A 21 3.63 5.75 2.80
C ARG A 21 2.12 5.73 2.62
N PHE A 22 1.43 5.12 3.57
CA PHE A 22 -0.02 5.19 3.66
C PHE A 22 -0.40 6.44 4.46
N ASP A 23 -0.97 7.44 3.80
CA ASP A 23 -1.31 8.71 4.45
C ASP A 23 -2.65 8.66 5.16
N THR A 24 -3.67 8.17 4.46
CA THR A 24 -5.01 8.02 5.04
C THR A 24 -5.61 6.69 4.61
N PHE A 25 -6.40 6.11 5.50
CA PHE A 25 -7.14 4.87 5.25
C PHE A 25 -8.59 5.20 4.98
N GLY A 26 -9.24 4.35 4.19
CA GLY A 26 -10.63 4.49 3.90
C GLY A 26 -11.53 4.06 5.07
N PRO A 27 -12.84 4.33 4.99
CA PRO A 27 -13.77 4.00 6.08
C PRO A 27 -13.90 2.51 6.35
N ASP A 28 -13.56 1.65 5.40
CA ASP A 28 -13.64 0.20 5.57
C ASP A 28 -12.38 -0.39 6.22
N ALA A 29 -11.44 0.44 6.65
CA ALA A 29 -10.21 0.05 7.34
C ALA A 29 -10.10 0.68 8.74
N ASP A 30 -11.20 1.01 9.38
CA ASP A 30 -11.20 1.65 10.70
C ASP A 30 -11.28 0.66 11.87
N GLY A 31 -11.44 -0.64 11.58
CA GLY A 31 -11.51 -1.68 12.60
C GLY A 31 -12.86 -1.82 13.28
N ASP A 32 -13.87 -1.11 12.81
CA ASP A 32 -15.23 -1.27 13.31
C ASP A 32 -15.86 -2.63 12.91
N THR A 33 -17.04 -2.91 13.40
CA THR A 33 -17.73 -4.16 13.10
C THR A 33 -17.91 -4.34 11.60
N ASN A 34 -17.45 -5.48 11.06
CA ASN A 34 -17.43 -5.85 9.65
C ASN A 34 -16.42 -5.07 8.78
N ASP A 35 -15.60 -4.24 9.39
CA ASP A 35 -14.53 -3.55 8.67
C ASP A 35 -13.18 -4.22 8.92
N LEU A 36 -12.21 -3.94 8.06
CA LEU A 36 -10.85 -4.36 8.27
C LEU A 36 -10.13 -3.37 9.18
N SER A 37 -8.99 -3.77 9.74
CA SER A 37 -8.08 -2.86 10.42
C SER A 37 -7.12 -2.22 9.41
N GLU A 38 -6.46 -1.15 9.83
CA GLU A 38 -5.39 -0.55 9.04
C GLU A 38 -4.27 -1.56 8.77
N GLN A 39 -3.97 -2.43 9.74
CA GLN A 39 -3.00 -3.51 9.55
C GLN A 39 -3.42 -4.46 8.42
N GLN A 40 -4.68 -4.85 8.40
CA GLN A 40 -5.18 -5.71 7.32
C GLN A 40 -5.16 -5.00 5.97
N ALA A 41 -5.37 -3.68 5.95
CA ALA A 41 -5.29 -2.88 4.73
C ALA A 41 -3.86 -2.87 4.17
N VAL A 42 -2.85 -2.65 4.99
CA VAL A 42 -1.45 -2.65 4.50
C VAL A 42 -0.98 -4.06 4.13
N ASP A 43 -1.53 -5.10 4.74
CA ASP A 43 -1.26 -6.48 4.35
C ASP A 43 -1.90 -6.85 3.00
N THR A 44 -3.01 -6.21 2.67
CA THR A 44 -3.72 -6.41 1.41
C THR A 44 -3.05 -5.69 0.26
N PHE A 45 -2.59 -4.46 0.48
CA PHE A 45 -1.94 -3.61 -0.53
C PHE A 45 -0.46 -3.46 -0.20
N ARG A 46 0.38 -4.16 -0.93
CA ARG A 46 1.83 -4.06 -0.78
C ARG A 46 2.42 -3.45 -2.03
N PHE A 47 3.34 -2.51 -1.84
CA PHE A 47 4.01 -1.83 -2.93
C PHE A 47 5.44 -2.33 -3.07
N PHE A 48 5.85 -2.56 -4.30
CA PHE A 48 7.15 -3.15 -4.63
C PHE A 48 7.88 -2.28 -5.65
N ASP A 49 9.20 -2.32 -5.59
CA ASP A 49 10.04 -1.75 -6.64
C ASP A 49 10.20 -2.73 -7.81
N SER A 50 10.96 -2.34 -8.84
CA SER A 50 11.21 -3.19 -10.01
C SER A 50 12.07 -4.42 -9.70
N GLY A 51 12.72 -4.44 -8.56
CA GLY A 51 13.50 -5.58 -8.08
C GLY A 51 12.71 -6.53 -7.18
N ASP A 52 11.41 -6.35 -7.08
CA ASP A 52 10.50 -7.17 -6.26
C ASP A 52 10.73 -7.00 -4.75
N ASN A 53 11.27 -5.87 -4.33
CA ASN A 53 11.42 -5.54 -2.91
C ASN A 53 10.23 -4.73 -2.44
N GLN A 54 9.64 -5.14 -1.31
CA GLN A 54 8.54 -4.38 -0.72
C GLN A 54 9.05 -3.08 -0.15
N ILE A 55 8.51 -1.97 -0.62
CA ILE A 55 8.89 -0.60 -0.23
C ILE A 55 7.77 0.14 0.50
N SER A 56 6.75 -0.59 0.96
CA SER A 56 5.70 -0.08 1.85
C SER A 56 5.79 -0.75 3.21
N THR A 57 5.18 -0.13 4.23
CA THR A 57 5.24 -0.64 5.59
C THR A 57 4.43 -1.91 5.78
N ASP A 58 4.86 -2.76 6.70
CA ASP A 58 4.08 -3.89 7.23
C ASP A 58 3.33 -3.50 8.51
N ASP A 59 3.61 -2.33 9.09
CA ASP A 59 3.01 -1.89 10.35
C ASP A 59 2.59 -0.42 10.23
N PRO A 60 1.28 -0.15 10.08
CA PRO A 60 0.79 1.22 9.92
C PRO A 60 0.76 2.00 11.24
N THR A 61 1.00 1.35 12.37
CA THR A 61 0.88 1.98 13.70
C THR A 61 2.10 2.82 14.08
N THR A 62 3.22 2.63 13.41
CA THR A 62 4.43 3.40 13.69
C THR A 62 4.32 4.82 13.11
N THR A 63 4.89 5.79 13.83
CA THR A 63 4.91 7.18 13.39
C THR A 63 6.31 7.76 13.62
N PRO A 64 7.08 8.04 12.55
CA PRO A 64 6.77 7.77 11.15
C PRO A 64 6.71 6.26 10.83
N GLN A 65 6.07 5.93 9.71
CA GLN A 65 6.05 4.55 9.24
C GLN A 65 7.46 4.11 8.87
N THR A 66 7.75 2.83 9.11
CA THR A 66 9.04 2.24 8.79
C THR A 66 8.90 1.20 7.68
N VAL A 67 9.95 1.03 6.90
CA VAL A 67 10.02 0.05 5.82
C VAL A 67 11.30 -0.76 5.92
N ASP A 68 11.27 -2.00 5.44
CA ASP A 68 12.46 -2.86 5.42
C ASP A 68 13.34 -2.60 4.20
N ASN A 69 12.76 -2.12 3.12
CA ASN A 69 13.48 -1.85 1.87
C ASN A 69 13.06 -0.51 1.29
N VAL A 70 13.96 0.07 0.52
CA VAL A 70 13.74 1.30 -0.23
C VAL A 70 14.13 1.08 -1.69
N ALA A 71 13.59 1.89 -2.58
CA ALA A 71 14.04 1.96 -3.97
C ALA A 71 14.98 3.14 -4.12
N THR A 72 16.22 2.88 -4.53
CA THR A 72 17.19 3.94 -4.79
C THR A 72 17.05 4.40 -6.24
N VAL A 73 16.71 5.67 -6.43
CA VAL A 73 16.50 6.26 -7.75
C VAL A 73 17.62 7.25 -8.03
N SER A 74 18.42 6.95 -9.04
CA SER A 74 19.52 7.83 -9.46
C SER A 74 19.02 9.12 -10.11
N PRO A 75 19.84 10.19 -10.12
CA PRO A 75 19.43 11.45 -10.76
C PRO A 75 19.02 11.23 -12.22
N GLY A 76 17.87 11.78 -12.60
CA GLY A 76 17.31 11.68 -13.94
C GLY A 76 16.69 10.32 -14.28
N SER A 77 16.70 9.39 -13.36
CA SER A 77 16.15 8.03 -13.57
C SER A 77 14.71 7.92 -13.08
N VAL A 78 14.07 6.84 -13.51
CA VAL A 78 12.67 6.51 -13.17
C VAL A 78 12.64 5.14 -12.51
N GLU A 79 11.87 5.02 -11.45
CA GLU A 79 11.57 3.73 -10.82
C GLU A 79 10.10 3.38 -11.05
N GLN A 80 9.86 2.17 -11.52
CA GLN A 80 8.52 1.64 -11.70
C GLN A 80 8.04 1.03 -10.39
N ILE A 81 6.86 1.43 -9.93
CA ILE A 81 6.26 0.94 -8.68
C ILE A 81 5.11 0.00 -9.03
N TYR A 82 5.08 -1.13 -8.35
CA TYR A 82 4.08 -2.19 -8.54
C TYR A 82 3.26 -2.35 -7.28
N VAL A 83 1.99 -2.76 -7.44
CA VAL A 83 1.15 -3.14 -6.31
C VAL A 83 0.85 -4.63 -6.38
N ASP A 84 0.90 -5.28 -5.24
CA ASP A 84 0.45 -6.66 -5.08
C ASP A 84 -0.78 -6.68 -4.17
N TYR A 85 -1.84 -7.32 -4.65
CA TYR A 85 -3.07 -7.54 -3.91
C TYR A 85 -3.06 -8.92 -3.30
N ASP A 86 -3.02 -9.00 -1.98
CA ASP A 86 -3.18 -10.27 -1.26
C ASP A 86 -4.50 -10.26 -0.51
N THR A 87 -5.56 -10.68 -1.19
CA THR A 87 -6.88 -10.78 -0.59
C THR A 87 -7.12 -12.13 0.08
N GLY A 88 -6.26 -13.12 -0.17
CA GLY A 88 -6.48 -14.48 0.30
C GLY A 88 -6.52 -14.62 1.80
N ALA A 89 -5.63 -13.91 2.50
CA ALA A 89 -5.54 -13.95 3.96
C ALA A 89 -6.73 -13.26 4.66
N HIS A 90 -7.40 -12.33 3.97
CA HIS A 90 -8.46 -11.49 4.53
C HIS A 90 -9.76 -11.56 3.74
N GLN A 91 -9.94 -12.63 2.96
CA GLN A 91 -11.10 -12.74 2.07
C GLN A 91 -12.42 -12.62 2.79
N THR A 92 -12.56 -13.32 3.93
CA THR A 92 -13.81 -13.27 4.71
C THR A 92 -14.09 -11.86 5.24
N ASP A 93 -13.06 -11.19 5.76
CA ASP A 93 -13.21 -9.83 6.27
C ASP A 93 -13.54 -8.84 5.15
N LEU A 94 -12.95 -9.00 3.98
CA LEU A 94 -13.25 -8.19 2.81
C LEU A 94 -14.70 -8.41 2.33
N GLU A 95 -15.15 -9.64 2.33
CA GLU A 95 -16.53 -9.97 1.97
C GLU A 95 -17.52 -9.36 2.97
N ASP A 96 -17.20 -9.41 4.26
CA ASP A 96 -18.03 -8.82 5.31
C ASP A 96 -18.09 -7.29 5.17
N ALA A 97 -16.96 -6.64 4.96
CA ALA A 97 -16.88 -5.19 4.75
C ALA A 97 -17.67 -4.74 3.51
N ALA A 98 -17.63 -5.55 2.45
CA ALA A 98 -18.39 -5.27 1.22
C ALA A 98 -19.89 -5.61 1.34
N GLY A 99 -20.31 -6.23 2.44
CA GLY A 99 -21.69 -6.67 2.62
C GLY A 99 -22.05 -7.89 1.78
N ILE A 100 -21.05 -8.65 1.32
CA ILE A 100 -21.27 -9.86 0.53
C ILE A 100 -21.59 -11.01 1.47
N THR A 101 -22.81 -11.52 1.37
CA THR A 101 -23.25 -12.68 2.17
C THR A 101 -23.82 -13.74 1.25
N GLY A 102 -23.31 -14.95 1.36
CA GLY A 102 -23.79 -16.09 0.57
C GLY A 102 -23.27 -16.08 -0.85
N ASN A 103 -24.09 -15.70 -1.82
CA ASN A 103 -23.73 -15.75 -3.24
C ASN A 103 -23.05 -14.46 -3.69
N PRO A 104 -21.72 -14.45 -3.92
CA PRO A 104 -21.00 -13.23 -4.31
C PRO A 104 -21.42 -12.67 -5.68
N PHE A 105 -22.02 -13.47 -6.53
CA PHE A 105 -22.49 -13.00 -7.85
C PHE A 105 -23.59 -11.95 -7.75
N ASN A 106 -24.30 -11.90 -6.65
CA ASN A 106 -25.33 -10.90 -6.42
C ASN A 106 -24.77 -9.58 -5.89
N GLN A 107 -23.48 -9.52 -5.58
CA GLN A 107 -22.81 -8.37 -4.94
C GLN A 107 -21.72 -7.76 -5.83
N GLN A 108 -21.88 -7.87 -7.15
CA GLN A 108 -20.84 -7.47 -8.12
C GLN A 108 -20.50 -5.97 -8.08
N THR A 109 -21.37 -5.14 -7.53
CA THR A 109 -21.13 -3.71 -7.42
C THR A 109 -20.65 -3.27 -6.03
N ALA A 110 -20.46 -4.23 -5.13
CA ALA A 110 -19.96 -3.91 -3.80
C ALA A 110 -18.50 -3.42 -3.89
N THR A 111 -18.17 -2.42 -3.10
CA THR A 111 -16.82 -1.85 -3.01
C THR A 111 -16.35 -1.84 -1.58
N VAL A 112 -15.05 -1.99 -1.38
CA VAL A 112 -14.39 -1.88 -0.09
C VAL A 112 -13.34 -0.79 -0.20
N ASP A 113 -13.41 0.22 0.65
CA ASP A 113 -12.54 1.39 0.63
C ASP A 113 -11.55 1.27 1.80
N LEU A 114 -10.37 0.71 1.53
CA LEU A 114 -9.35 0.42 2.53
C LEU A 114 -8.28 1.50 2.63
N VAL A 115 -7.82 2.00 1.50
CA VAL A 115 -6.74 2.99 1.44
C VAL A 115 -7.24 4.18 0.65
N ASP A 116 -7.18 5.35 1.26
CA ASP A 116 -7.68 6.59 0.66
C ASP A 116 -6.55 7.32 -0.08
N THR A 117 -5.42 7.55 0.60
CA THR A 117 -4.27 8.21 -0.02
C THR A 117 -2.96 7.54 0.36
N ILE A 118 -2.06 7.52 -0.60
CA ILE A 118 -0.66 7.15 -0.41
C ILE A 118 0.23 8.28 -0.89
N SER A 119 1.47 8.32 -0.44
CA SER A 119 2.47 9.24 -0.96
C SER A 119 3.82 8.55 -1.11
N VAL A 120 4.65 9.14 -1.98
CA VAL A 120 6.05 8.75 -2.09
C VAL A 120 6.83 9.54 -1.05
N GLY A 121 7.42 8.83 -0.09
CA GLY A 121 8.26 9.42 0.94
C GLY A 121 9.73 9.22 0.62
N VAL A 122 10.56 10.16 1.06
CA VAL A 122 12.01 10.00 1.06
C VAL A 122 12.38 9.32 2.37
N GLU A 123 13.12 8.21 2.27
CA GLU A 123 13.50 7.44 3.42
C GLU A 123 14.68 8.10 4.13
N ASP A 124 14.63 8.15 5.47
CA ASP A 124 15.71 8.64 6.32
C ASP A 124 15.96 7.59 7.41
N GLY A 125 17.01 6.81 7.24
CA GLY A 125 17.21 5.61 8.04
C GLY A 125 16.20 4.54 7.60
N ASN A 126 15.28 4.14 8.47
CA ASN A 126 14.15 3.25 8.12
C ASN A 126 12.81 3.99 8.15
N ASP A 127 12.82 5.30 8.40
CA ASP A 127 11.60 6.10 8.49
C ASP A 127 11.23 6.67 7.13
N VAL A 128 9.94 6.66 6.82
CA VAL A 128 9.42 7.20 5.56
C VAL A 128 8.85 8.58 5.81
N SER A 129 9.46 9.62 5.23
CA SER A 129 8.96 10.99 5.32
C SER A 129 8.71 11.57 3.93
N PRO A 130 7.69 12.45 3.83
CA PRO A 130 7.33 13.06 2.53
C PRO A 130 8.46 13.87 1.92
#